data_291c377f2f504af98181973ce42c66b2
#
_entry.id   291c377f2f504af98181973ce42c66b2
#
_cell.length_a   1.000
_cell.length_b   1.000
_cell.length_c   1.000
_cell.angle_alpha   90.00
_cell.angle_beta   90.00
_cell.angle_gamma   90.00
#
_symmetry.space_group_name_H-M   'P 1'
#
loop_
_entity.id
_entity.type
_entity.pdbx_description
1 polymer ?
#
loop_
_entity_poly.entity_id
_entity_poly.type
_entity_poly.pdbx_seq_one_letter_code
_entity_poly.pdbx_strand_id
1 'polypeptide(L)'
;SPEDRYKAMERLRPQPISISTTPITLTEDRFGSVPRWYIECTHDNAVRINLQRLMVKKTPCKVITMECGHSPVFSNPEELVEHLEAIAQA
;
A
#
# COMPACT_ATOMS: atom_id res chain seq x y z
N SER A 1 3.91 6.60 17.03
CA SER A 1 4.47 7.05 18.30
C SER A 1 5.74 7.86 18.08
N PRO A 2 6.17 8.69 19.03
CA PRO A 2 7.45 9.42 18.93
C PRO A 2 8.65 8.50 18.78
N GLU A 3 8.65 7.35 19.44
CA GLU A 3 9.71 6.36 19.33
C GLU A 3 9.77 5.74 17.94
N ASP A 4 8.62 5.39 17.37
CA ASP A 4 8.55 4.83 16.01
C ASP A 4 9.01 5.84 14.97
N ARG A 5 8.65 7.11 15.17
CA ARG A 5 9.08 8.21 14.30
C ARG A 5 10.61 8.35 14.31
N TYR A 6 11.21 8.30 15.48
CA TYR A 6 12.66 8.40 15.62
C TYR A 6 13.37 7.23 14.94
N LYS A 7 12.92 6.01 15.16
CA LYS A 7 13.46 4.81 14.52
C LYS A 7 13.34 4.87 13.00
N ALA A 8 12.21 5.33 12.49
CA ALA A 8 12.00 5.48 11.06
C ALA A 8 12.97 6.49 10.45
N MET A 9 13.18 7.64 11.10
CA MET A 9 14.11 8.66 10.61
C MET A 9 15.55 8.15 10.56
N GLU A 10 15.99 7.36 11.54
CA GLU A 10 17.32 6.77 11.55
C GLU A 10 17.55 5.78 10.40
N ARG A 11 16.48 5.14 9.92
CA ARG A 11 16.55 4.12 8.87
C ARG A 11 16.41 4.68 7.47
N LEU A 12 16.05 5.95 7.33
CA LEU A 12 15.91 6.56 6.02
C LEU A 12 17.25 6.60 5.26
N ARG A 13 17.17 6.28 3.98
CA ARG A 13 18.31 6.31 3.06
C ARG A 13 17.90 6.98 1.76
N PRO A 14 18.81 7.67 1.08
CA PRO A 14 18.53 8.20 -0.25
C PRO A 14 18.12 7.08 -1.20
N GLN A 15 17.16 7.38 -2.08
CA GLN A 15 16.66 6.45 -3.08
C GLN A 15 16.99 6.99 -4.47
N PRO A 16 17.52 6.16 -5.39
CA PRO A 16 17.75 6.61 -6.76
C PRO A 16 16.44 7.07 -7.42
N ILE A 17 16.49 8.18 -8.13
CA ILE A 17 15.33 8.73 -8.84
C ILE A 17 14.79 7.72 -9.86
N SER A 18 15.66 6.93 -10.50
CA SER A 18 15.27 5.93 -11.48
C SER A 18 14.26 4.90 -10.97
N ILE A 19 14.23 4.63 -9.67
CA ILE A 19 13.25 3.71 -9.07
C ILE A 19 11.83 4.27 -9.25
N SER A 20 11.65 5.58 -9.10
CA SER A 20 10.34 6.24 -9.23
C SER A 20 10.00 6.62 -10.67
N THR A 21 10.98 6.82 -11.54
CA THR A 21 10.79 7.34 -12.89
C THR A 21 10.90 6.29 -13.99
N THR A 22 11.48 5.12 -13.71
CA THR A 22 11.61 4.04 -14.70
C THR A 22 10.27 3.33 -14.87
N PRO A 23 9.71 3.27 -16.10
CA PRO A 23 8.47 2.54 -16.34
C PRO A 23 8.62 1.04 -16.11
N ILE A 24 7.56 0.41 -15.60
CA ILE A 24 7.48 -1.04 -15.46
C ILE A 24 6.55 -1.58 -16.52
N THR A 25 7.00 -2.62 -17.25
CA THR A 25 6.17 -3.31 -18.22
C THR A 25 5.36 -4.41 -17.53
N LEU A 26 4.03 -4.31 -17.62
CA LEU A 26 3.11 -5.30 -17.06
C LEU A 26 2.43 -6.07 -18.20
N THR A 27 2.21 -7.37 -17.99
CA THR A 27 1.53 -8.25 -18.97
C THR A 27 0.38 -8.99 -18.29
N GLU A 28 -0.63 -9.39 -19.10
CA GLU A 28 -1.74 -10.21 -18.62
C GLU A 28 -1.27 -11.58 -18.11
N ASP A 29 -0.24 -12.16 -18.74
CA ASP A 29 0.28 -13.47 -18.35
C ASP A 29 0.95 -13.46 -16.97
N ARG A 30 1.53 -12.34 -16.57
CA ARG A 30 2.26 -12.20 -15.31
C ARG A 30 1.46 -11.43 -14.28
N PHE A 31 1.27 -10.13 -14.50
CA PHE A 31 0.56 -9.27 -13.57
C PHE A 31 -0.94 -9.54 -13.56
N GLY A 32 -1.56 -9.65 -14.72
CA GLY A 32 -3.01 -9.82 -14.85
C GLY A 32 -3.52 -11.16 -14.32
N SER A 33 -2.67 -12.21 -14.29
CA SER A 33 -3.06 -13.54 -13.82
C SER A 33 -3.02 -13.69 -12.29
N VAL A 34 -2.38 -12.77 -11.57
CA VAL A 34 -2.23 -12.85 -10.12
C VAL A 34 -3.44 -12.19 -9.44
N PRO A 35 -4.14 -12.89 -8.52
CA PRO A 35 -5.20 -12.28 -7.72
C PRO A 35 -4.63 -11.12 -6.90
N ARG A 36 -5.33 -9.98 -6.92
CA ARG A 36 -4.86 -8.76 -6.27
C ARG A 36 -5.87 -8.24 -5.27
N TRP A 37 -5.34 -7.67 -4.20
CA TRP A 37 -6.11 -6.96 -3.18
C TRP A 37 -5.48 -5.57 -2.97
N TYR A 38 -6.31 -4.61 -2.65
CA TYR A 38 -5.88 -3.26 -2.31
C TYR A 38 -6.45 -2.90 -0.94
N ILE A 39 -5.58 -2.44 -0.04
CA ILE A 39 -6.02 -1.89 1.25
C ILE A 39 -6.03 -0.38 1.11
N GLU A 40 -7.22 0.22 1.00
CA GLU A 40 -7.33 1.66 0.90
C GLU A 40 -7.22 2.29 2.29
N CYS A 41 -6.39 3.32 2.38
CA CYS A 41 -6.08 4.03 3.62
C CYS A 41 -6.76 5.40 3.57
N THR A 42 -7.84 5.58 4.33
CA THR A 42 -8.70 6.77 4.22
C THR A 42 -8.05 8.07 4.70
N HIS A 43 -7.04 7.97 5.57
CA HIS A 43 -6.31 9.13 6.10
C HIS A 43 -4.90 9.27 5.53
N ASP A 44 -4.64 8.67 4.38
CA ASP A 44 -3.33 8.74 3.72
C ASP A 44 -3.11 10.13 3.12
N ASN A 45 -2.07 10.83 3.58
CA ASN A 45 -1.70 12.16 3.09
C ASN A 45 -0.70 12.11 1.93
N ALA A 46 -0.04 10.98 1.71
CA ALA A 46 0.89 10.80 0.60
C ALA A 46 0.15 10.40 -0.67
N VAL A 47 -0.73 9.40 -0.58
CA VAL A 47 -1.62 8.98 -1.67
C VAL A 47 -3.05 9.13 -1.17
N ARG A 48 -3.68 10.26 -1.48
CA ARG A 48 -5.03 10.57 -0.99
C ARG A 48 -6.05 9.55 -1.47
N ILE A 49 -7.12 9.37 -0.70
CA ILE A 49 -8.13 8.34 -0.96
C ILE A 49 -8.75 8.43 -2.36
N ASN A 50 -8.94 9.64 -2.89
CA ASN A 50 -9.49 9.81 -4.24
C ASN A 50 -8.54 9.24 -5.31
N LEU A 51 -7.23 9.40 -5.14
CA LEU A 51 -6.24 8.85 -6.04
C LEU A 51 -6.16 7.33 -5.90
N GLN A 52 -6.23 6.81 -4.67
CA GLN A 52 -6.26 5.36 -4.43
C GLN A 52 -7.44 4.73 -5.16
N ARG A 53 -8.63 5.31 -5.05
CA ARG A 53 -9.85 4.82 -5.72
C ARG A 53 -9.75 4.90 -7.24
N LEU A 54 -9.10 5.94 -7.77
CA LEU A 54 -8.86 6.07 -9.20
C LEU A 54 -7.92 4.96 -9.70
N MET A 55 -6.87 4.66 -8.94
CA MET A 55 -5.92 3.60 -9.28
C MET A 55 -6.61 2.23 -9.30
N VAL A 56 -7.46 1.93 -8.32
CA VAL A 56 -8.24 0.69 -8.26
C VAL A 56 -9.21 0.61 -9.44
N LYS A 57 -9.82 1.73 -9.83
CA LYS A 57 -10.71 1.77 -11.00
C LYS A 57 -9.99 1.43 -12.29
N LYS A 58 -8.75 1.89 -12.46
CA LYS A 58 -7.92 1.61 -13.64
C LYS A 58 -7.39 0.19 -13.65
N THR A 59 -7.12 -0.37 -12.48
CA THR A 59 -6.61 -1.73 -12.31
C THR A 59 -7.48 -2.45 -11.27
N PRO A 60 -8.68 -2.94 -11.68
CA PRO A 60 -9.64 -3.49 -10.74
C PRO A 60 -9.08 -4.64 -9.91
N CYS A 61 -9.43 -4.62 -8.61
CA CYS A 61 -9.05 -5.65 -7.65
C CYS A 61 -10.02 -5.62 -6.47
N LYS A 62 -9.88 -6.58 -5.57
CA LYS A 62 -10.66 -6.57 -4.32
C LYS A 62 -10.09 -5.51 -3.38
N VAL A 63 -10.95 -4.85 -2.61
CA VAL A 63 -10.57 -3.72 -1.77
C VAL A 63 -10.97 -3.98 -0.33
N ILE A 64 -10.07 -3.65 0.60
CA ILE A 64 -10.33 -3.57 2.02
C ILE A 64 -10.07 -2.13 2.44
N THR A 65 -10.99 -1.54 3.21
CA THR A 65 -10.86 -0.15 3.69
C THR A 65 -10.34 -0.12 5.12
N MET A 66 -9.29 0.66 5.35
CA MET A 66 -8.77 0.93 6.70
C MET A 66 -8.77 2.43 6.98
N GLU A 67 -9.23 2.82 8.15
CA GLU A 67 -9.14 4.21 8.62
C GLU A 67 -7.75 4.47 9.21
N CYS A 68 -6.76 4.64 8.35
CA CYS A 68 -5.36 4.78 8.74
C CYS A 68 -4.60 5.67 7.75
N GLY A 69 -3.35 6.01 8.09
CA GLY A 69 -2.45 6.75 7.22
C GLY A 69 -1.76 5.85 6.21
N HIS A 70 -0.73 6.39 5.55
CA HIS A 70 -0.01 5.73 4.46
C HIS A 70 0.70 4.44 4.87
N SER A 71 1.09 4.31 6.13
CA SER A 71 1.86 3.17 6.62
C SER A 71 1.15 2.46 7.77
N PRO A 72 0.11 1.65 7.46
CA PRO A 72 -0.64 0.92 8.49
C PRO A 72 0.22 -0.07 9.29
N VAL A 73 1.36 -0.49 8.75
CA VAL A 73 2.36 -1.29 9.47
C VAL A 73 2.78 -0.62 10.78
N PHE A 74 2.86 0.70 10.80
CA PHE A 74 3.24 1.46 11.99
C PHE A 74 2.05 1.92 12.83
N SER A 75 0.96 2.37 12.18
CA SER A 75 -0.18 2.97 12.87
C SER A 75 -1.22 1.95 13.32
N ASN A 76 -1.46 0.91 12.53
CA ASN A 76 -2.52 -0.07 12.74
C ASN A 76 -2.02 -1.51 12.49
N PRO A 77 -0.94 -1.97 13.17
CA PRO A 77 -0.33 -3.26 12.84
C PRO A 77 -1.25 -4.46 13.08
N GLU A 78 -2.03 -4.45 14.15
CA GLU A 78 -2.92 -5.56 14.48
C GLU A 78 -4.03 -5.72 13.46
N GLU A 79 -4.71 -4.64 13.09
CA GLU A 79 -5.76 -4.66 12.08
C GLU A 79 -5.19 -5.06 10.71
N LEU A 80 -4.01 -4.57 10.35
CA LEU A 80 -3.35 -4.95 9.10
C LEU A 80 -3.08 -6.44 9.05
N VAL A 81 -2.57 -7.04 10.12
CA VAL A 81 -2.32 -8.48 10.21
C VAL A 81 -3.60 -9.27 10.02
N GLU A 82 -4.70 -8.85 10.65
CA GLU A 82 -6.01 -9.50 10.49
C GLU A 82 -6.46 -9.50 9.02
N HIS A 83 -6.32 -8.38 8.33
CA HIS A 83 -6.67 -8.30 6.91
C HIS A 83 -5.76 -9.16 6.03
N LEU A 84 -4.45 -9.17 6.29
CA LEU A 84 -3.51 -9.99 5.53
C LEU A 84 -3.77 -11.48 5.73
N GLU A 85 -4.12 -11.92 6.94
CA GLU A 85 -4.51 -13.31 7.20
C GLU A 85 -5.80 -13.68 6.46
N ALA A 86 -6.79 -12.79 6.45
CA ALA A 86 -8.04 -13.02 5.72
C ALA A 86 -7.80 -13.16 4.22
N ILE A 87 -6.91 -12.33 3.64
CA ILE A 87 -6.52 -12.39 2.23
C ILE A 87 -5.83 -13.72 1.93
N ALA A 88 -4.92 -14.15 2.78
CA ALA A 88 -4.17 -15.39 2.58
C ALA A 88 -5.06 -16.64 2.60
N GLN A 89 -6.21 -16.58 3.30
CA GLN A 89 -7.18 -17.67 3.40
C GLN A 89 -8.29 -17.62 2.34
N ALA A 90 -8.34 -16.54 1.59
CA ALA A 90 -9.39 -16.32 0.59
C ALA A 90 -9.20 -17.16 -0.68
#